data_d235c1b0df99133aabcfe0ba5247e3a8
#
_entry.id   d235c1b0df99133aabcfe0ba5247e3a8
#
_cell.length_a   1.000
_cell.length_b   1.000
_cell.length_c   1.000
_cell.angle_alpha   90.00
_cell.angle_beta   90.00
_cell.angle_gamma   90.00
#
_symmetry.space_group_name_H-M   'P 1'
#
loop_
_entity.id
_entity.type
_entity.pdbx_description
1 polymer ?
#
loop_
_entity_poly.entity_id
_entity_poly.type
_entity_poly.pdbx_seq_one_letter_code
_entity_poly.pdbx_strand_id
1 'polypeptide(L)'
;MEYEEPKFFHVMQYGAAADRDVIDMVSGNPDWEPPGALREALAAYADFPTAEFQYPPSEGIPALREAIAARRNVDEDRVVVTNGTGEANYLGMARALDRDAGDEVLLMDPVYPYYLGKTTLLDGTPTLVPTERDGDLDVEAVREAASTETALIVLNTPNNPTGAVYDLEAVRAVVEIAASVDALVLVDEVYDHFDFSGTFESALAIDSDRVIVTSGFSKSMAITGFRVGYTVLPEPHVRAAKT
;
A
#
# COMPACT_ATOMS: atom_id res chain seq x y z
N MET A 1 21.21 12.36 -4.20
CA MET A 1 20.20 11.31 -4.47
C MET A 1 20.13 11.11 -5.98
N GLU A 2 20.56 9.97 -6.48
CA GLU A 2 20.34 9.61 -7.90
C GLU A 2 18.98 8.94 -7.99
N TYR A 3 18.00 9.63 -8.56
CA TYR A 3 16.68 9.09 -8.83
C TYR A 3 16.70 8.43 -10.20
N GLU A 4 16.56 7.11 -10.25
CA GLU A 4 16.35 6.38 -11.49
C GLU A 4 14.84 6.33 -11.81
N GLU A 5 14.46 6.94 -12.94
CA GLU A 5 13.06 6.96 -13.36
C GLU A 5 12.61 5.52 -13.71
N PRO A 6 11.47 5.05 -13.15
CA PRO A 6 10.97 3.72 -13.45
C PRO A 6 10.75 3.49 -14.94
N LYS A 7 11.23 2.37 -15.47
CA LYS A 7 11.22 2.06 -16.91
C LYS A 7 9.85 2.11 -17.57
N PHE A 8 8.77 1.89 -16.82
CA PHE A 8 7.42 1.98 -17.39
C PHE A 8 7.05 3.39 -17.85
N PHE A 9 7.65 4.46 -17.30
CA PHE A 9 7.45 5.82 -17.82
C PHE A 9 7.95 5.98 -19.23
N HIS A 10 9.06 5.34 -19.60
CA HIS A 10 9.56 5.33 -20.98
C HIS A 10 8.57 4.66 -21.93
N VAL A 11 7.92 3.58 -21.50
CA VAL A 11 6.90 2.89 -22.30
C VAL A 11 5.66 3.76 -22.47
N MET A 12 5.20 4.45 -21.42
CA MET A 12 4.08 5.38 -21.50
C MET A 12 4.39 6.56 -22.42
N GLN A 13 5.58 7.16 -22.33
CA GLN A 13 6.04 8.25 -23.21
C GLN A 13 6.12 7.78 -24.65
N TYR A 14 6.64 6.58 -24.91
CA TYR A 14 6.66 5.98 -26.23
C TYR A 14 5.24 5.80 -26.81
N GLY A 15 4.32 5.29 -26.00
CA GLY A 15 2.91 5.14 -26.40
C GLY A 15 2.25 6.48 -26.72
N ALA A 16 2.47 7.50 -25.89
CA ALA A 16 1.93 8.85 -26.10
C ALA A 16 2.47 9.55 -27.35
N ALA A 17 3.71 9.24 -27.77
CA ALA A 17 4.36 9.81 -28.95
C ALA A 17 4.08 9.02 -30.25
N ALA A 18 3.38 7.90 -30.20
CA ALA A 18 3.16 7.05 -31.35
C ALA A 18 2.12 7.59 -32.33
N ASP A 19 2.44 7.66 -33.63
CA ASP A 19 1.53 8.05 -34.72
C ASP A 19 0.58 6.90 -35.17
N ARG A 20 0.09 6.11 -34.20
CA ARG A 20 -0.82 5.00 -34.45
C ARG A 20 -1.76 4.81 -33.27
N ASP A 21 -2.85 4.11 -33.50
CA ASP A 21 -3.74 3.69 -32.41
C ASP A 21 -2.98 2.73 -31.46
N VAL A 22 -2.93 3.08 -30.21
CA VAL A 22 -2.19 2.35 -29.15
C VAL A 22 -3.17 1.81 -28.11
N ILE A 23 -3.10 0.51 -27.89
CA ILE A 23 -3.78 -0.12 -26.76
C ILE A 23 -2.84 0.00 -25.54
N ASP A 24 -3.19 0.87 -24.59
CA ASP A 24 -2.42 1.06 -23.38
C ASP A 24 -2.74 -0.06 -22.36
N MET A 25 -1.74 -0.91 -22.10
CA MET A 25 -1.81 -1.98 -21.09
C MET A 25 -0.79 -1.74 -19.96
N VAL A 26 -0.22 -0.55 -19.86
CA VAL A 26 0.87 -0.21 -18.94
C VAL A 26 0.44 0.74 -17.83
N SER A 27 -0.42 1.71 -18.12
CA SER A 27 -0.77 2.79 -17.19
C SER A 27 -1.49 2.32 -15.92
N GLY A 28 -2.07 1.14 -15.93
CA GLY A 28 -2.80 0.56 -14.80
C GLY A 28 -4.05 1.34 -14.40
N ASN A 29 -4.59 2.17 -15.30
CA ASN A 29 -5.90 2.78 -15.10
C ASN A 29 -7.00 1.76 -15.37
N PRO A 30 -7.97 1.59 -14.44
CA PRO A 30 -9.16 0.79 -14.71
C PRO A 30 -9.94 1.34 -15.92
N ASP A 31 -10.51 0.47 -16.73
CA ASP A 31 -11.27 0.79 -17.94
C ASP A 31 -12.80 0.68 -17.77
N TRP A 32 -13.24 0.56 -16.52
CA TRP A 32 -14.67 0.58 -16.16
C TRP A 32 -15.05 1.88 -15.45
N GLU A 33 -16.33 2.17 -15.43
CA GLU A 33 -16.89 3.37 -14.81
C GLU A 33 -16.82 3.31 -13.28
N PRO A 34 -16.54 4.44 -12.60
CA PRO A 34 -16.71 4.55 -11.16
C PRO A 34 -18.14 4.19 -10.71
N PRO A 35 -18.35 3.69 -9.49
CA PRO A 35 -19.67 3.38 -8.97
C PRO A 35 -20.67 4.55 -9.12
N GLY A 36 -21.92 4.25 -9.56
CA GLY A 36 -22.94 5.26 -9.76
C GLY A 36 -23.21 6.11 -8.52
N ALA A 37 -23.29 5.48 -7.33
CA ALA A 37 -23.46 6.18 -6.06
C ALA A 37 -22.35 7.21 -5.76
N LEU A 38 -21.09 6.91 -6.14
CA LEU A 38 -19.99 7.87 -6.01
C LEU A 38 -20.19 9.07 -6.94
N ARG A 39 -20.60 8.84 -8.19
CA ARG A 39 -20.85 9.91 -9.17
C ARG A 39 -22.02 10.81 -8.73
N GLU A 40 -23.09 10.21 -8.19
CA GLU A 40 -24.23 10.94 -7.63
C GLU A 40 -23.81 11.79 -6.40
N ALA A 41 -23.04 11.23 -5.49
CA ALA A 41 -22.52 11.95 -4.32
C ALA A 41 -21.62 13.12 -4.72
N LEU A 42 -20.75 12.96 -5.72
CA LEU A 42 -19.92 14.05 -6.26
C LEU A 42 -20.76 15.17 -6.88
N ALA A 43 -21.83 14.83 -7.61
CA ALA A 43 -22.73 15.82 -8.16
C ALA A 43 -23.47 16.61 -7.04
N ALA A 44 -23.90 15.92 -6.00
CA ALA A 44 -24.56 16.56 -4.84
C ALA A 44 -23.61 17.41 -3.99
N TYR A 45 -22.31 17.11 -3.99
CA TYR A 45 -21.30 17.81 -3.17
C TYR A 45 -21.20 19.31 -3.53
N ALA A 46 -21.50 19.69 -4.78
CA ALA A 46 -21.48 21.08 -5.21
C ALA A 46 -22.45 21.99 -4.42
N ASP A 47 -23.53 21.41 -3.91
CA ASP A 47 -24.57 22.12 -3.13
C ASP A 47 -24.36 22.04 -1.60
N PHE A 48 -23.26 21.48 -1.17
CA PHE A 48 -22.97 21.34 0.26
C PHE A 48 -22.67 22.70 0.93
N PRO A 49 -22.92 22.83 2.24
CA PRO A 49 -22.58 24.04 2.98
C PRO A 49 -21.09 24.35 2.91
N THR A 50 -20.73 25.63 2.98
CA THR A 50 -19.32 26.09 2.95
C THR A 50 -18.44 25.39 3.98
N ALA A 51 -18.98 24.97 5.12
CA ALA A 51 -18.25 24.25 6.16
C ALA A 51 -17.65 22.93 5.67
N GLU A 52 -18.29 22.26 4.72
CA GLU A 52 -17.81 21.00 4.15
C GLU A 52 -16.59 21.15 3.21
N PHE A 53 -16.24 22.40 2.84
CA PHE A 53 -15.06 22.75 2.04
C PHE A 53 -13.88 23.22 2.88
N GLN A 54 -14.00 23.19 4.20
CA GLN A 54 -12.92 23.59 5.11
C GLN A 54 -11.95 22.44 5.37
N TYR A 55 -10.83 22.74 6.05
CA TYR A 55 -9.87 21.71 6.44
C TYR A 55 -10.52 20.60 7.27
N PRO A 56 -10.45 19.34 6.84
CA PRO A 56 -10.89 18.22 7.66
C PRO A 56 -9.87 17.93 8.77
N PRO A 57 -10.18 17.04 9.72
CA PRO A 57 -9.19 16.44 10.59
C PRO A 57 -8.03 15.82 9.78
N SER A 58 -6.81 15.89 10.31
CA SER A 58 -5.60 15.42 9.59
C SER A 58 -5.64 13.93 9.23
N GLU A 59 -6.30 13.13 10.07
CA GLU A 59 -6.51 11.71 9.85
C GLU A 59 -7.65 11.36 8.88
N GLY A 60 -8.40 12.35 8.43
CA GLY A 60 -9.56 12.20 7.54
C GLY A 60 -10.89 12.43 8.26
N ILE A 61 -11.94 12.68 7.47
CA ILE A 61 -13.29 12.91 7.99
C ILE A 61 -13.83 11.66 8.71
N PRO A 62 -14.51 11.82 9.88
CA PRO A 62 -14.99 10.70 10.68
C PRO A 62 -15.84 9.70 9.88
N ALA A 63 -16.80 10.17 9.10
CA ALA A 63 -17.68 9.30 8.32
C ALA A 63 -16.92 8.35 7.36
N LEU A 64 -15.80 8.79 6.76
CA LEU A 64 -14.99 7.94 5.89
C LEU A 64 -14.15 6.96 6.73
N ARG A 65 -13.59 7.40 7.86
CA ARG A 65 -12.83 6.54 8.76
C ARG A 65 -13.71 5.43 9.33
N GLU A 66 -14.91 5.76 9.82
CA GLU A 66 -15.93 4.82 10.31
C GLU A 66 -16.30 3.78 9.22
N ALA A 67 -16.53 4.24 7.98
CA ALA A 67 -16.87 3.35 6.87
C ALA A 67 -15.72 2.39 6.53
N ILE A 68 -14.48 2.88 6.53
CA ILE A 68 -13.28 2.04 6.33
C ILE A 68 -13.13 1.05 7.50
N ALA A 69 -13.23 1.52 8.73
CA ALA A 69 -13.11 0.71 9.95
C ALA A 69 -14.14 -0.42 9.99
N ALA A 70 -15.40 -0.11 9.69
CA ALA A 70 -16.47 -1.11 9.61
C ALA A 70 -16.20 -2.16 8.53
N ARG A 71 -15.73 -1.74 7.35
CA ARG A 71 -15.38 -2.67 6.25
C ARG A 71 -14.19 -3.56 6.59
N ARG A 72 -13.18 -3.01 7.28
CA ARG A 72 -11.92 -3.69 7.60
C ARG A 72 -11.98 -4.42 8.95
N ASN A 73 -13.09 -4.30 9.69
CA ASN A 73 -13.29 -4.85 11.03
C ASN A 73 -12.18 -4.43 12.01
N VAL A 74 -11.90 -3.14 12.07
CA VAL A 74 -10.91 -2.51 12.97
C VAL A 74 -11.50 -1.30 13.68
N ASP A 75 -10.82 -0.81 14.71
CA ASP A 75 -11.17 0.45 15.36
C ASP A 75 -10.87 1.65 14.44
N GLU A 76 -11.79 2.61 14.36
CA GLU A 76 -11.65 3.80 13.52
C GLU A 76 -10.42 4.65 13.85
N ASP A 77 -10.01 4.64 15.11
CA ASP A 77 -8.82 5.36 15.57
C ASP A 77 -7.52 4.86 14.96
N ARG A 78 -7.52 3.63 14.44
CA ARG A 78 -6.39 3.04 13.73
C ARG A 78 -6.32 3.45 12.26
N VAL A 79 -7.38 4.08 11.73
CA VAL A 79 -7.49 4.45 10.32
C VAL A 79 -7.00 5.87 10.11
N VAL A 80 -6.08 6.05 9.14
CA VAL A 80 -5.63 7.35 8.65
C VAL A 80 -5.87 7.40 7.14
N VAL A 81 -6.67 8.38 6.70
CA VAL A 81 -6.94 8.64 5.28
C VAL A 81 -5.78 9.40 4.65
N THR A 82 -5.43 9.05 3.43
CA THR A 82 -4.23 9.55 2.74
C THR A 82 -4.50 9.92 1.28
N ASN A 83 -3.55 10.63 0.65
CA ASN A 83 -3.58 10.95 -0.78
C ASN A 83 -3.26 9.73 -1.65
N GLY A 84 -4.09 8.70 -1.57
CA GLY A 84 -3.91 7.41 -2.20
C GLY A 84 -2.95 6.52 -1.44
N THR A 85 -2.90 5.23 -1.82
CA THR A 85 -2.03 4.22 -1.21
C THR A 85 -0.54 4.62 -1.26
N GLY A 86 -0.17 5.48 -2.24
CA GLY A 86 1.20 5.99 -2.34
C GLY A 86 1.66 6.75 -1.10
N GLU A 87 0.82 7.63 -0.52
CA GLU A 87 1.12 8.31 0.74
C GLU A 87 0.99 7.36 1.93
N ALA A 88 -0.01 6.46 1.93
CA ALA A 88 -0.14 5.45 2.97
C ALA A 88 1.15 4.61 3.12
N ASN A 89 1.71 4.15 1.99
CA ASN A 89 2.99 3.45 1.97
C ASN A 89 4.14 4.32 2.48
N TYR A 90 4.20 5.59 2.05
CA TYR A 90 5.23 6.52 2.51
C TYR A 90 5.19 6.70 4.03
N LEU A 91 4.02 6.93 4.61
CA LEU A 91 3.86 7.11 6.06
C LEU A 91 4.23 5.83 6.84
N GLY A 92 3.83 4.64 6.35
CA GLY A 92 4.19 3.37 6.95
C GLY A 92 5.69 3.11 6.92
N MET A 93 6.34 3.38 5.77
CA MET A 93 7.79 3.24 5.60
C MET A 93 8.56 4.26 6.45
N ALA A 94 8.12 5.54 6.45
CA ALA A 94 8.71 6.58 7.28
C ALA A 94 8.63 6.21 8.77
N ARG A 95 7.46 5.70 9.22
CA ARG A 95 7.29 5.26 10.60
C ARG A 95 8.22 4.09 10.97
N ALA A 96 8.45 3.17 10.06
CA ALA A 96 9.36 2.05 10.31
C ALA A 96 10.82 2.52 10.44
N LEU A 97 11.26 3.39 9.53
CA LEU A 97 12.63 3.91 9.47
C LEU A 97 12.94 4.98 10.53
N ASP A 98 11.91 5.61 11.14
CA ASP A 98 12.06 6.54 12.29
C ASP A 98 12.29 5.82 13.63
N ARG A 99 12.37 4.49 13.63
CA ARG A 99 12.66 3.69 14.81
C ARG A 99 14.15 3.40 14.90
N ASP A 100 14.66 3.16 16.12
CA ASP A 100 16.01 2.65 16.35
C ASP A 100 16.09 1.13 16.06
N ALA A 101 15.68 0.73 14.84
CA ALA A 101 15.57 -0.69 14.43
C ALA A 101 16.33 -0.98 13.12
N GLY A 102 17.34 -0.16 12.80
CA GLY A 102 18.08 -0.28 11.55
C GLY A 102 17.50 0.58 10.42
N ASP A 103 18.05 0.46 9.21
CA ASP A 103 17.68 1.23 8.02
C ASP A 103 17.35 0.34 6.81
N GLU A 104 17.49 -0.98 6.95
CA GLU A 104 17.22 -1.92 5.86
C GLU A 104 15.71 -2.14 5.66
N VAL A 105 15.30 -2.13 4.38
CA VAL A 105 13.92 -2.46 3.96
C VAL A 105 13.95 -3.65 3.00
N LEU A 106 13.38 -4.77 3.42
CA LEU A 106 13.23 -5.95 2.56
C LEU A 106 12.05 -5.78 1.62
N LEU A 107 12.27 -5.95 0.32
CA LEU A 107 11.31 -5.79 -0.75
C LEU A 107 11.26 -7.08 -1.58
N MET A 108 10.07 -7.63 -1.79
CA MET A 108 9.88 -8.86 -2.60
C MET A 108 10.15 -8.58 -4.08
N ASP A 109 11.00 -9.39 -4.71
CA ASP A 109 11.36 -9.27 -6.13
C ASP A 109 10.66 -10.36 -6.98
N PRO A 110 9.91 -9.98 -8.03
CA PRO A 110 9.82 -8.66 -8.68
C PRO A 110 9.04 -7.63 -7.87
N VAL A 111 9.59 -6.41 -7.80
CA VAL A 111 9.10 -5.33 -6.95
C VAL A 111 8.39 -4.24 -7.75
N TYR A 112 7.31 -3.68 -7.18
CA TYR A 112 6.76 -2.43 -7.69
C TYR A 112 7.75 -1.27 -7.45
N PRO A 113 8.26 -0.60 -8.51
CA PRO A 113 9.44 0.28 -8.41
C PRO A 113 9.36 1.43 -7.40
N TYR A 114 8.14 1.85 -7.06
CA TYR A 114 7.96 2.96 -6.10
C TYR A 114 8.39 2.62 -4.67
N TYR A 115 8.44 1.34 -4.29
CA TYR A 115 8.97 0.98 -2.98
C TYR A 115 10.46 1.25 -2.89
N LEU A 116 11.22 0.91 -3.95
CA LEU A 116 12.65 1.25 -4.05
C LEU A 116 12.90 2.75 -3.89
N GLY A 117 12.17 3.56 -4.69
CA GLY A 117 12.31 5.01 -4.65
C GLY A 117 11.95 5.62 -3.30
N LYS A 118 10.89 5.12 -2.63
CA LYS A 118 10.51 5.60 -1.30
C LYS A 118 11.53 5.22 -0.23
N THR A 119 12.04 3.98 -0.26
CA THR A 119 13.10 3.54 0.66
C THR A 119 14.29 4.48 0.58
N THR A 120 14.80 4.73 -0.63
CA THR A 120 15.94 5.65 -0.82
C THR A 120 15.61 7.09 -0.44
N LEU A 121 14.39 7.57 -0.70
CA LEU A 121 13.95 8.92 -0.32
C LEU A 121 13.94 9.13 1.20
N LEU A 122 13.70 8.05 1.95
CA LEU A 122 13.66 8.03 3.41
C LEU A 122 15.02 7.64 4.04
N ASP A 123 16.10 7.70 3.26
CA ASP A 123 17.46 7.33 3.67
C ASP A 123 17.59 5.85 4.11
N GLY A 124 16.63 4.99 3.74
CA GLY A 124 16.68 3.55 3.98
C GLY A 124 17.47 2.81 2.88
N THR A 125 17.90 1.61 3.21
CA THR A 125 18.66 0.70 2.34
C THR A 125 17.75 -0.40 1.81
N PRO A 126 17.39 -0.43 0.50
CA PRO A 126 16.53 -1.48 -0.05
C PRO A 126 17.31 -2.76 -0.30
N THR A 127 16.80 -3.88 0.17
CA THR A 127 17.29 -5.24 -0.11
C THR A 127 16.21 -6.03 -0.82
N LEU A 128 16.53 -6.55 -2.02
CA LEU A 128 15.60 -7.35 -2.80
C LEU A 128 15.64 -8.82 -2.36
N VAL A 129 14.49 -9.39 -2.05
CA VAL A 129 14.31 -10.79 -1.65
C VAL A 129 13.52 -11.49 -2.74
N PRO A 130 14.06 -12.57 -3.36
CA PRO A 130 13.36 -13.26 -4.43
C PRO A 130 12.07 -13.92 -3.92
N THR A 131 11.05 -13.92 -4.77
CA THR A 131 9.84 -14.73 -4.59
C THR A 131 10.05 -16.13 -5.21
N GLU A 132 9.12 -17.04 -4.94
CA GLU A 132 9.04 -18.31 -5.65
C GLU A 132 8.82 -18.11 -7.16
N ARG A 133 9.04 -19.18 -7.98
CA ARG A 133 8.93 -19.07 -9.45
C ARG A 133 7.54 -18.69 -9.95
N ASP A 134 6.49 -19.00 -9.20
CA ASP A 134 5.09 -18.64 -9.49
C ASP A 134 4.70 -17.29 -8.94
N GLY A 135 5.62 -16.62 -8.24
CA GLY A 135 5.45 -15.32 -7.64
C GLY A 135 4.97 -15.36 -6.19
N ASP A 136 4.80 -16.54 -5.61
CA ASP A 136 4.45 -16.69 -4.20
C ASP A 136 5.58 -16.25 -3.27
N LEU A 137 5.24 -16.05 -2.00
CA LEU A 137 6.14 -15.56 -0.95
C LEU A 137 7.11 -16.66 -0.51
N ASP A 138 8.41 -16.46 -0.78
CA ASP A 138 9.46 -17.33 -0.25
C ASP A 138 9.82 -16.93 1.19
N VAL A 139 9.17 -17.56 2.15
CA VAL A 139 9.34 -17.27 3.59
C VAL A 139 10.76 -17.58 4.07
N GLU A 140 11.43 -18.58 3.49
CA GLU A 140 12.81 -18.92 3.88
C GLU A 140 13.80 -17.89 3.32
N ALA A 141 13.61 -17.40 2.10
CA ALA A 141 14.40 -16.29 1.58
C ALA A 141 14.25 -15.02 2.43
N VAL A 142 13.03 -14.71 2.90
CA VAL A 142 12.80 -13.61 3.84
C VAL A 142 13.55 -13.85 5.16
N ARG A 143 13.51 -15.08 5.68
CA ARG A 143 14.20 -15.45 6.94
C ARG A 143 15.71 -15.32 6.83
N GLU A 144 16.29 -15.72 5.69
CA GLU A 144 17.71 -15.61 5.43
C GLU A 144 18.19 -14.17 5.25
N ALA A 145 17.34 -13.31 4.67
CA ALA A 145 17.64 -11.90 4.47
C ALA A 145 17.47 -11.04 5.72
N ALA A 146 16.52 -11.39 6.61
CA ALA A 146 16.20 -10.59 7.79
C ALA A 146 17.35 -10.57 8.81
N SER A 147 17.66 -9.38 9.31
CA SER A 147 18.76 -9.15 10.27
C SER A 147 18.36 -8.09 11.31
N THR A 148 19.23 -7.79 12.26
CA THR A 148 19.04 -6.69 13.21
C THR A 148 19.05 -5.31 12.58
N GLU A 149 19.51 -5.18 11.34
CA GLU A 149 19.46 -3.94 10.57
C GLU A 149 18.13 -3.78 9.81
N THR A 150 17.30 -4.82 9.77
CA THR A 150 16.01 -4.78 9.07
C THR A 150 14.98 -3.98 9.86
N ALA A 151 14.59 -2.82 9.37
CA ALA A 151 13.55 -1.97 9.96
C ALA A 151 12.14 -2.33 9.46
N LEU A 152 12.04 -2.79 8.21
CA LEU A 152 10.75 -3.01 7.54
C LEU A 152 10.83 -4.16 6.53
N ILE A 153 9.75 -4.93 6.46
CA ILE A 153 9.47 -5.88 5.36
C ILE A 153 8.22 -5.40 4.64
N VAL A 154 8.29 -5.22 3.32
CA VAL A 154 7.15 -4.77 2.51
C VAL A 154 6.61 -5.93 1.69
N LEU A 155 5.33 -6.22 1.88
CA LEU A 155 4.55 -7.18 1.10
C LEU A 155 3.49 -6.45 0.29
N ASN A 156 3.18 -6.94 -0.91
CA ASN A 156 2.05 -6.47 -1.70
C ASN A 156 1.22 -7.69 -2.14
N THR A 157 -0.01 -7.78 -1.67
CA THR A 157 -0.89 -8.91 -1.97
C THR A 157 -2.35 -8.47 -2.13
N PRO A 158 -3.01 -8.79 -3.24
CA PRO A 158 -2.46 -9.39 -4.47
C PRO A 158 -1.30 -8.59 -5.04
N ASN A 159 -0.29 -9.27 -5.57
CA ASN A 159 1.00 -8.66 -5.91
C ASN A 159 1.00 -7.96 -7.27
N ASN A 160 1.66 -6.82 -7.33
CA ASN A 160 2.07 -6.18 -8.59
C ASN A 160 3.60 -6.30 -8.72
N PRO A 161 4.15 -7.07 -9.73
CA PRO A 161 3.48 -7.38 -10.99
C PRO A 161 2.98 -8.84 -11.15
N THR A 162 3.23 -9.75 -10.22
CA THR A 162 3.03 -11.20 -10.44
C THR A 162 1.56 -11.64 -10.44
N GLY A 163 0.69 -10.89 -9.72
CA GLY A 163 -0.70 -11.28 -9.48
C GLY A 163 -0.85 -12.34 -8.38
N ALA A 164 0.22 -12.77 -7.73
CA ALA A 164 0.17 -13.74 -6.64
C ALA A 164 -0.63 -13.20 -5.45
N VAL A 165 -1.43 -14.07 -4.86
CA VAL A 165 -2.18 -13.80 -3.62
C VAL A 165 -1.49 -14.58 -2.51
N TYR A 166 -0.78 -13.89 -1.65
CA TYR A 166 -0.03 -14.55 -0.57
C TYR A 166 -0.97 -15.16 0.45
N ASP A 167 -0.69 -16.41 0.80
CA ASP A 167 -1.40 -17.12 1.86
C ASP A 167 -1.21 -16.40 3.21
N LEU A 168 -2.28 -16.27 4.00
CA LEU A 168 -2.24 -15.57 5.28
C LEU A 168 -1.25 -16.21 6.25
N GLU A 169 -1.08 -17.53 6.20
CA GLU A 169 -0.10 -18.22 7.06
C GLU A 169 1.35 -17.90 6.65
N ALA A 170 1.61 -17.72 5.35
CA ALA A 170 2.93 -17.24 4.88
C ALA A 170 3.18 -15.80 5.35
N VAL A 171 2.17 -14.92 5.24
CA VAL A 171 2.26 -13.55 5.77
C VAL A 171 2.48 -13.56 7.29
N ARG A 172 1.79 -14.43 8.03
CA ARG A 172 1.97 -14.62 9.48
C ARG A 172 3.41 -15.03 9.81
N ALA A 173 3.97 -15.97 9.06
CA ALA A 173 5.36 -16.40 9.26
C ALA A 173 6.35 -15.24 9.04
N VAL A 174 6.10 -14.36 8.05
CA VAL A 174 6.92 -13.15 7.85
C VAL A 174 6.76 -12.17 9.03
N VAL A 175 5.56 -12.02 9.59
CA VAL A 175 5.34 -11.20 10.79
C VAL A 175 6.12 -11.74 12.00
N GLU A 176 6.20 -13.07 12.15
CA GLU A 176 7.02 -13.71 13.21
C GLU A 176 8.52 -13.48 12.98
N ILE A 177 8.98 -13.54 11.72
CA ILE A 177 10.37 -13.21 11.37
C ILE A 177 10.65 -11.75 11.74
N ALA A 178 9.79 -10.81 11.30
CA ALA A 178 9.92 -9.39 11.62
C ALA A 178 9.95 -9.14 13.15
N ALA A 179 9.12 -9.86 13.91
CA ALA A 179 9.11 -9.76 15.37
C ALA A 179 10.45 -10.21 15.99
N SER A 180 11.12 -11.20 15.40
CA SER A 180 12.40 -11.72 15.92
C SER A 180 13.58 -10.76 15.76
N VAL A 181 13.47 -9.80 14.83
CA VAL A 181 14.51 -8.79 14.51
C VAL A 181 14.08 -7.36 14.81
N ASP A 182 12.94 -7.17 15.48
CA ASP A 182 12.31 -5.87 15.79
C ASP A 182 11.88 -5.05 14.56
N ALA A 183 11.63 -5.68 13.42
CA ALA A 183 11.10 -5.03 12.22
C ALA A 183 9.57 -4.83 12.26
N LEU A 184 9.04 -3.92 11.41
CA LEU A 184 7.63 -3.84 11.07
C LEU A 184 7.36 -4.56 9.75
N VAL A 185 6.09 -4.88 9.49
CA VAL A 185 5.62 -5.42 8.20
C VAL A 185 4.57 -4.47 7.63
N LEU A 186 4.82 -3.95 6.43
CA LEU A 186 3.84 -3.20 5.67
C LEU A 186 3.25 -4.12 4.60
N VAL A 187 1.92 -4.29 4.64
CA VAL A 187 1.18 -5.09 3.65
C VAL A 187 0.32 -4.16 2.82
N ASP A 188 0.68 -3.98 1.55
CA ASP A 188 -0.11 -3.20 0.59
C ASP A 188 -1.19 -4.09 -0.04
N GLU A 189 -2.43 -3.81 0.32
CA GLU A 189 -3.63 -4.55 -0.09
C GLU A 189 -4.48 -3.76 -1.12
N VAL A 190 -3.86 -2.87 -1.90
CA VAL A 190 -4.59 -2.01 -2.86
C VAL A 190 -5.36 -2.81 -3.93
N TYR A 191 -5.01 -4.07 -4.12
CA TYR A 191 -5.64 -4.99 -5.07
C TYR A 191 -6.57 -6.03 -4.41
N ASP A 192 -6.96 -5.87 -3.15
CA ASP A 192 -7.81 -6.81 -2.39
C ASP A 192 -9.11 -7.22 -3.10
N HIS A 193 -9.65 -6.36 -3.97
CA HIS A 193 -10.85 -6.62 -4.78
C HIS A 193 -10.59 -7.47 -6.05
N PHE A 194 -9.32 -7.68 -6.40
CA PHE A 194 -8.91 -8.40 -7.60
C PHE A 194 -8.46 -9.82 -7.29
N ASP A 195 -8.92 -10.36 -6.18
CA ASP A 195 -8.74 -11.79 -5.87
C ASP A 195 -9.73 -12.61 -6.69
N PHE A 196 -9.23 -13.26 -7.73
CA PHE A 196 -10.01 -14.18 -8.57
C PHE A 196 -9.93 -15.64 -8.07
N SER A 197 -9.03 -15.93 -7.13
CA SER A 197 -8.90 -17.24 -6.50
C SER A 197 -9.92 -17.43 -5.37
N GLY A 198 -10.35 -16.35 -4.72
CA GLY A 198 -11.19 -16.38 -3.53
C GLY A 198 -10.43 -16.77 -2.27
N THR A 199 -9.10 -16.66 -2.29
CA THR A 199 -8.22 -17.07 -1.18
C THR A 199 -7.63 -15.89 -0.42
N PHE A 200 -7.83 -14.65 -0.88
CA PHE A 200 -7.29 -13.47 -0.21
C PHE A 200 -7.88 -13.30 1.20
N GLU A 201 -6.99 -13.22 2.15
CA GLU A 201 -7.30 -12.81 3.52
C GLU A 201 -6.42 -11.62 3.91
N SER A 202 -7.03 -10.61 4.56
CA SER A 202 -6.30 -9.43 4.98
C SER A 202 -5.33 -9.73 6.12
N ALA A 203 -4.14 -9.15 6.05
CA ALA A 203 -3.16 -9.18 7.14
C ALA A 203 -3.68 -8.55 8.45
N LEU A 204 -4.79 -7.80 8.42
CA LEU A 204 -5.48 -7.32 9.63
C LEU A 204 -6.08 -8.46 10.48
N ALA A 205 -6.21 -9.67 9.94
CA ALA A 205 -6.58 -10.87 10.71
C ALA A 205 -5.44 -11.39 11.61
N ILE A 206 -4.23 -10.87 11.44
CA ILE A 206 -3.08 -11.20 12.29
C ILE A 206 -3.08 -10.25 13.49
N ASP A 207 -3.27 -10.79 14.68
CA ASP A 207 -3.18 -10.02 15.93
C ASP A 207 -1.71 -9.70 16.24
N SER A 208 -1.26 -8.52 15.78
CA SER A 208 0.12 -8.07 15.94
C SER A 208 0.21 -6.54 15.92
N ASP A 209 1.09 -5.99 16.76
CA ASP A 209 1.43 -4.58 16.79
C ASP A 209 2.49 -4.19 15.74
N ARG A 210 2.88 -5.12 14.88
CA ARG A 210 3.91 -4.94 13.83
C ARG A 210 3.34 -4.81 12.43
N VAL A 211 2.06 -5.08 12.23
CA VAL A 211 1.43 -5.07 10.90
C VAL A 211 0.83 -3.72 10.60
N ILE A 212 1.32 -3.10 9.55
CA ILE A 212 0.75 -1.89 8.93
C ILE A 212 0.07 -2.35 7.63
N VAL A 213 -1.23 -2.10 7.48
CA VAL A 213 -1.93 -2.37 6.23
C VAL A 213 -2.19 -1.06 5.50
N THR A 214 -1.90 -1.03 4.20
CA THR A 214 -2.20 0.08 3.33
C THR A 214 -3.14 -0.35 2.22
N SER A 215 -4.06 0.49 1.83
CA SER A 215 -4.99 0.24 0.74
C SER A 215 -5.56 1.55 0.18
N GLY A 216 -6.49 1.47 -0.77
CA GLY A 216 -7.08 2.67 -1.35
C GLY A 216 -8.18 2.35 -2.35
N PHE A 217 -8.74 3.41 -2.89
CA PHE A 217 -9.91 3.32 -3.77
C PHE A 217 -9.56 3.48 -5.25
N SER A 218 -8.29 3.79 -5.55
CA SER A 218 -7.82 4.07 -6.91
C SER A 218 -8.17 2.95 -7.90
N LYS A 219 -7.99 1.69 -7.49
CA LYS A 219 -8.17 0.52 -8.36
C LYS A 219 -9.61 0.00 -8.29
N SER A 220 -10.08 -0.34 -7.11
CA SER A 220 -11.41 -0.94 -6.90
C SER A 220 -12.57 -0.04 -7.32
N MET A 221 -12.42 1.28 -7.21
CA MET A 221 -13.46 2.26 -7.53
C MET A 221 -13.22 3.00 -8.87
N ALA A 222 -12.17 2.63 -9.63
CA ALA A 222 -11.78 3.31 -10.88
C ALA A 222 -11.60 4.84 -10.71
N ILE A 223 -10.99 5.29 -9.61
CA ILE A 223 -10.78 6.71 -9.29
C ILE A 223 -9.31 7.05 -9.05
N THR A 224 -8.44 6.56 -9.91
CA THR A 224 -6.98 6.76 -9.77
C THR A 224 -6.60 8.23 -9.60
N GLY A 225 -7.31 9.15 -10.26
CA GLY A 225 -7.07 10.57 -10.22
C GLY A 225 -7.54 11.29 -8.95
N PHE A 226 -8.40 10.68 -8.14
CA PHE A 226 -8.92 11.29 -6.89
C PHE A 226 -7.92 11.29 -5.75
N ARG A 227 -6.93 10.40 -5.81
CA ARG A 227 -5.88 10.30 -4.79
C ARG A 227 -6.46 10.04 -3.40
N VAL A 228 -7.28 9.02 -3.24
CA VAL A 228 -7.83 8.60 -1.95
C VAL A 228 -7.36 7.20 -1.60
N GLY A 229 -6.74 7.07 -0.43
CA GLY A 229 -6.29 5.82 0.16
C GLY A 229 -6.32 5.91 1.68
N TYR A 230 -5.82 4.89 2.33
CA TYR A 230 -5.75 4.85 3.78
C TYR A 230 -4.67 3.87 4.25
N THR A 231 -4.24 4.08 5.48
CA THR A 231 -3.47 3.09 6.23
C THR A 231 -4.22 2.70 7.50
N VAL A 232 -4.08 1.43 7.89
CA VAL A 232 -4.50 0.91 9.19
C VAL A 232 -3.24 0.59 9.97
N LEU A 233 -3.04 1.31 11.05
CA LEU A 233 -1.85 1.22 11.89
C LEU A 233 -2.13 0.43 13.17
N PRO A 234 -1.15 -0.30 13.71
CA PRO A 234 -1.24 -0.77 15.08
C PRO A 234 -1.26 0.39 16.06
N GLU A 235 -1.95 0.24 17.18
CA GLU A 235 -2.18 1.30 18.16
C GLU A 235 -0.92 2.09 18.57
N PRO A 236 0.25 1.45 18.83
CA PRO A 236 1.46 2.18 19.21
C PRO A 236 2.01 3.15 18.14
N HIS A 237 1.61 2.96 16.87
CA HIS A 237 2.12 3.73 15.74
C HIS A 237 1.15 4.81 15.23
N VAL A 238 -0.11 4.79 15.65
CA VAL A 238 -1.17 5.70 15.18
C VAL A 238 -0.80 7.17 15.43
N ARG A 239 -0.30 7.48 16.63
CA ARG A 239 -0.02 8.87 17.01
C ARG A 239 1.04 9.52 16.12
N ALA A 240 2.06 8.78 15.74
CA ALA A 240 3.15 9.30 14.90
C ALA A 240 2.69 9.60 13.46
N ALA A 241 1.66 8.88 12.96
CA ALA A 241 1.13 9.09 11.62
C ALA A 241 0.07 10.22 11.54
N LYS A 242 -0.43 10.70 12.68
CA LYS A 242 -1.44 11.79 12.76
C LYS A 242 -0.81 13.18 12.92
N THR A 243 0.49 13.28 13.09
CA THR A 243 1.24 14.54 13.25
C THR A 243 2.01 14.92 12.01
#